data_224c316a6fa45a51e121714cde4943ee
#
_entry.id   224c316a6fa45a51e121714cde4943ee
#
_cell.length_a   1.000
_cell.length_b   1.000
_cell.length_c   1.000
_cell.angle_alpha   90.00
_cell.angle_beta   90.00
_cell.angle_gamma   90.00
#
_symmetry.space_group_name_H-M   'P 1'
#
loop_
_entity.id
_entity.type
_entity.pdbx_description
1 polymer ?
#
loop_
_entity_poly.entity_id
_entity_poly.type
_entity_poly.pdbx_seq_one_letter_code
_entity_poly.pdbx_strand_id
1 'polypeptide(L)'
;MHILLITLELHIPLAHSLKDKRSRIKSLKDRISHRFNVSIAEIDFLDDWQRAMFGICIISNDKSYLDKQYSLIETVVIDFAGLEIAKISREWL
;
A
#
# COMPACT_ATOMS: atom_id res chain seq x y z
N MET A 1 -9.20 -0.10 21.59
CA MET A 1 -8.33 0.37 20.49
C MET A 1 -7.95 -0.82 19.63
N HIS A 2 -8.13 -0.67 18.33
CA HIS A 2 -7.73 -1.69 17.36
C HIS A 2 -6.69 -1.10 16.43
N ILE A 3 -5.69 -1.91 16.06
CA ILE A 3 -4.64 -1.52 15.12
C ILE A 3 -4.56 -2.59 14.04
N LEU A 4 -4.67 -2.18 12.79
CA LEU A 4 -4.55 -3.04 11.63
C LEU A 4 -3.25 -2.72 10.90
N LEU A 5 -2.40 -3.73 10.69
CA LEU A 5 -1.23 -3.64 9.84
C LEU A 5 -1.52 -4.34 8.52
N ILE A 6 -1.35 -3.60 7.42
CA ILE A 6 -1.47 -4.14 6.06
C ILE A 6 -0.06 -4.20 5.47
N THR A 7 0.32 -5.34 4.93
CA THR A 7 1.55 -5.50 4.16
C THR A 7 1.18 -5.72 2.70
N LEU A 8 1.70 -4.86 1.82
CA LEU A 8 1.37 -4.83 0.41
C LEU A 8 2.64 -4.98 -0.42
N GLU A 9 2.77 -6.12 -1.10
CA GLU A 9 3.84 -6.34 -2.06
C GLU A 9 3.32 -6.09 -3.47
N LEU A 10 4.03 -5.24 -4.20
CA LEU A 10 3.65 -4.79 -5.54
C LEU A 10 4.68 -5.21 -6.57
N HIS A 11 4.19 -5.49 -7.78
CA HIS A 11 4.95 -5.62 -9.00
C HIS A 11 4.70 -4.41 -9.89
N ILE A 12 5.78 -3.82 -10.43
CA ILE A 12 5.73 -2.63 -11.28
C ILE A 12 6.37 -3.00 -12.63
N PRO A 13 5.65 -3.72 -13.53
CA PRO A 13 6.26 -4.32 -14.70
C PRO A 13 6.83 -3.32 -15.70
N LEU A 14 6.32 -2.09 -15.74
CA LEU A 14 6.73 -1.07 -16.68
C LEU A 14 7.85 -0.15 -16.17
N ALA A 15 8.32 -0.35 -14.95
CA ALA A 15 9.39 0.46 -14.41
C ALA A 15 10.73 0.11 -15.04
N HIS A 16 11.45 1.12 -15.53
CA HIS A 16 12.73 0.97 -16.24
C HIS A 16 13.92 1.47 -15.43
N SER A 17 13.69 2.05 -14.26
CA SER A 17 14.73 2.62 -13.41
C SER A 17 14.18 2.79 -11.99
N LEU A 18 15.06 3.01 -11.03
CA LEU A 18 14.63 3.39 -9.68
C LEU A 18 13.85 4.69 -9.66
N LYS A 19 14.25 5.66 -10.49
CA LYS A 19 13.55 6.93 -10.60
C LYS A 19 12.12 6.73 -11.09
N ASP A 20 11.93 5.93 -12.13
CA ASP A 20 10.61 5.61 -12.67
C ASP A 20 9.75 4.87 -11.64
N LYS A 21 10.32 3.84 -10.99
CA LYS A 21 9.65 3.13 -9.90
C LYS A 21 9.20 4.09 -8.80
N ARG A 22 10.10 4.93 -8.30
CA ARG A 22 9.81 5.85 -7.20
C ARG A 22 8.70 6.82 -7.54
N SER A 23 8.66 7.30 -8.78
CA SER A 23 7.58 8.15 -9.27
C SER A 23 6.22 7.44 -9.22
N ARG A 24 6.17 6.20 -9.70
CA ARG A 24 4.94 5.40 -9.75
C ARG A 24 4.42 5.06 -8.36
N ILE A 25 5.28 4.57 -7.48
CA ILE A 25 4.86 4.18 -6.13
C ILE A 25 4.55 5.40 -5.26
N LYS A 26 5.21 6.55 -5.48
CA LYS A 26 4.88 7.80 -4.80
C LYS A 26 3.46 8.24 -5.13
N SER A 27 3.04 8.11 -6.37
CA SER A 27 1.67 8.45 -6.79
C SER A 27 0.63 7.59 -6.05
N LEU A 28 0.88 6.30 -5.91
CA LEU A 28 0.01 5.41 -5.13
C LEU A 28 0.01 5.79 -3.65
N LYS A 29 1.19 5.98 -3.07
CA LYS A 29 1.34 6.36 -1.67
C LYS A 29 0.61 7.66 -1.36
N ASP A 30 0.75 8.65 -2.22
CA ASP A 30 0.08 9.95 -2.04
C ASP A 30 -1.43 9.79 -2.12
N ARG A 31 -1.94 8.98 -3.06
CA ARG A 31 -3.38 8.73 -3.18
C ARG A 31 -3.94 8.09 -1.91
N ILE A 32 -3.25 7.09 -1.38
CA ILE A 32 -3.68 6.42 -0.15
C ILE A 32 -3.63 7.40 1.03
N SER A 33 -2.54 8.16 1.17
CA SER A 33 -2.36 9.12 2.27
C SER A 33 -3.40 10.24 2.24
N HIS A 34 -3.80 10.70 1.06
CA HIS A 34 -4.80 11.77 0.95
C HIS A 34 -6.22 11.26 1.19
N ARG A 35 -6.49 10.01 0.85
CA ARG A 35 -7.84 9.45 0.92
C ARG A 35 -8.15 8.78 2.24
N PHE A 36 -7.14 8.25 2.92
CA PHE A 36 -7.29 7.48 4.16
C PHE A 36 -6.43 8.07 5.27
N ASN A 37 -6.91 7.94 6.49
CA ASN A 37 -6.14 8.31 7.67
C ASN A 37 -5.24 7.14 8.07
N VAL A 38 -4.08 7.05 7.45
CA VAL A 38 -3.14 5.94 7.63
C VAL A 38 -1.72 6.45 7.78
N SER A 39 -0.87 5.62 8.38
CA SER A 39 0.57 5.75 8.27
C SER A 39 1.05 4.74 7.24
N ILE A 40 1.78 5.19 6.23
CA ILE A 40 2.25 4.34 5.12
C ILE A 40 3.72 4.59 4.85
N ALA A 41 4.48 3.51 4.63
CA ALA A 41 5.90 3.60 4.29
C ALA A 41 6.30 2.43 3.39
N GLU A 42 7.27 2.68 2.51
CA GLU A 42 7.94 1.60 1.79
C GLU A 42 8.92 0.92 2.76
N ILE A 43 8.80 -0.41 2.93
CA ILE A 43 9.51 -1.13 3.98
C ILE A 43 10.51 -2.16 3.46
N ASP A 44 10.48 -2.51 2.18
CA ASP A 44 11.42 -3.48 1.59
C ASP A 44 11.52 -3.26 0.08
N PHE A 45 12.51 -3.90 -0.54
CA PHE A 45 12.79 -3.84 -1.98
C PHE A 45 13.11 -2.43 -2.49
N LEU A 46 13.70 -1.61 -1.64
CA LEU A 46 13.95 -0.19 -1.93
C LEU A 46 14.78 0.06 -3.19
N ASP A 47 15.72 -0.83 -3.49
CA ASP A 47 16.60 -0.72 -4.65
C ASP A 47 16.17 -1.58 -5.85
N ASP A 48 15.04 -2.27 -5.75
CA ASP A 48 14.48 -3.07 -6.83
C ASP A 48 13.59 -2.18 -7.73
N TRP A 49 13.79 -2.28 -9.05
CA TRP A 49 13.05 -1.43 -9.98
C TRP A 49 11.59 -1.85 -10.15
N GLN A 50 11.29 -3.14 -10.00
CA GLN A 50 9.99 -3.70 -10.36
C GLN A 50 9.24 -4.30 -9.18
N ARG A 51 9.75 -4.12 -7.96
CA ARG A 51 9.11 -4.59 -6.74
C ARG A 51 9.08 -3.48 -5.69
N ALA A 52 8.01 -3.44 -4.94
CA ALA A 52 7.89 -2.57 -3.78
C ALA A 52 7.11 -3.28 -2.70
N MET A 53 7.41 -2.98 -1.45
CA MET A 53 6.63 -3.45 -0.32
C MET A 53 6.28 -2.27 0.57
N PHE A 54 4.98 -2.07 0.80
CA PHE A 54 4.48 -1.05 1.72
C PHE A 54 3.96 -1.68 3.00
N GLY A 55 4.24 -1.02 4.12
CA GLY A 55 3.53 -1.21 5.36
C GLY A 55 2.52 -0.08 5.55
N ILE A 56 1.27 -0.44 5.88
CA ILE A 56 0.19 0.52 6.12
C ILE A 56 -0.40 0.21 7.48
N CYS A 57 -0.45 1.21 8.36
CA CYS A 57 -0.95 1.04 9.72
C CYS A 57 -2.15 1.96 9.94
N ILE A 58 -3.23 1.39 10.49
CA ILE A 58 -4.48 2.11 10.74
C ILE A 58 -4.94 1.82 12.16
N ILE A 59 -5.35 2.85 12.87
CA ILE A 59 -5.86 2.74 14.23
C ILE A 59 -7.30 3.24 14.31
N SER A 60 -8.14 2.56 15.08
CA SER A 60 -9.50 2.98 15.36
C SER A 60 -10.02 2.33 16.65
N ASN A 61 -11.07 2.89 17.22
CA ASN A 61 -11.84 2.24 18.27
C ASN A 61 -12.91 1.29 17.73
N ASP A 62 -13.06 1.20 16.41
CA ASP A 62 -14.08 0.40 15.73
C ASP A 62 -13.41 -0.57 14.74
N LYS A 63 -13.45 -1.87 15.07
CA LYS A 63 -12.83 -2.90 14.26
C LYS A 63 -13.50 -3.06 12.90
N SER A 64 -14.82 -2.93 12.83
CA SER A 64 -15.53 -3.05 11.55
C SER A 64 -15.20 -1.91 10.60
N TYR A 65 -14.92 -0.71 11.13
CA TYR A 65 -14.42 0.41 10.34
C TYR A 65 -13.07 0.05 9.68
N LEU A 66 -12.16 -0.57 10.43
CA LEU A 66 -10.86 -0.99 9.90
C LEU A 66 -10.99 -2.06 8.80
N ASP A 67 -11.93 -2.99 8.95
CA ASP A 67 -12.22 -3.98 7.89
C ASP A 67 -12.69 -3.29 6.61
N LYS A 68 -13.54 -2.27 6.71
CA LYS A 68 -14.00 -1.49 5.56
C LYS A 68 -12.85 -0.72 4.91
N GLN A 69 -12.00 -0.10 5.73
CA GLN A 69 -10.84 0.64 5.22
C GLN A 69 -9.89 -0.28 4.47
N TYR A 70 -9.64 -1.48 4.97
CA TYR A 70 -8.83 -2.48 4.28
C TYR A 70 -9.37 -2.75 2.88
N SER A 71 -10.67 -3.04 2.76
CA SER A 71 -11.30 -3.33 1.47
C SER A 71 -11.23 -2.16 0.50
N LEU A 72 -11.40 -0.93 0.98
CA LEU A 72 -11.32 0.28 0.16
C LEU A 72 -9.88 0.54 -0.31
N ILE A 73 -8.89 0.33 0.55
CA ILE A 73 -7.47 0.47 0.18
C ILE A 73 -7.11 -0.56 -0.88
N GLU A 74 -7.52 -1.82 -0.71
CA GLU A 74 -7.28 -2.88 -1.69
C GLU A 74 -7.87 -2.49 -3.05
N THR A 75 -9.08 -1.97 -3.09
CA THR A 75 -9.73 -1.52 -4.33
C THR A 75 -8.94 -0.40 -5.00
N VAL A 76 -8.47 0.59 -4.22
CA VAL A 76 -7.63 1.68 -4.76
C VAL A 76 -6.38 1.12 -5.44
N VAL A 77 -5.73 0.13 -4.81
CA VAL A 77 -4.51 -0.47 -5.37
C VAL A 77 -4.81 -1.27 -6.63
N ILE A 78 -5.87 -2.08 -6.61
CA ILE A 78 -6.28 -2.87 -7.78
C ILE A 78 -6.58 -1.97 -8.98
N ASP A 79 -7.24 -0.83 -8.75
CA ASP A 79 -7.63 0.09 -9.81
C ASP A 79 -6.48 1.02 -10.26
N PHE A 80 -5.33 0.96 -9.59
CA PHE A 80 -4.21 1.85 -9.92
C PHE A 80 -3.43 1.31 -11.12
N ALA A 81 -3.38 2.11 -12.18
CA ALA A 81 -2.75 1.72 -13.44
C ALA A 81 -1.24 1.49 -13.28
N GLY A 82 -0.73 0.41 -13.88
CA GLY A 82 0.70 0.10 -13.93
C GLY A 82 1.26 -0.60 -12.71
N LEU A 83 0.42 -0.89 -11.69
CA LEU A 83 0.82 -1.62 -10.50
C LEU A 83 -0.01 -2.88 -10.36
N GLU A 84 0.63 -3.97 -9.96
CA GLU A 84 -0.02 -5.26 -9.73
C GLU A 84 0.23 -5.70 -8.28
N ILE A 85 -0.81 -6.21 -7.62
CA ILE A 85 -0.65 -6.80 -6.29
C ILE A 85 -0.01 -8.18 -6.46
N ALA A 86 1.21 -8.34 -5.94
CA ALA A 86 1.87 -9.64 -5.84
C ALA A 86 1.38 -10.38 -4.60
N LYS A 87 1.23 -9.66 -3.47
CA LYS A 87 0.74 -10.22 -2.21
C LYS A 87 0.18 -9.09 -1.36
N ILE A 88 -0.95 -9.36 -0.72
CA ILE A 88 -1.50 -8.49 0.31
C ILE A 88 -1.85 -9.33 1.53
N SER A 89 -1.48 -8.85 2.70
CA SER A 89 -1.82 -9.52 3.95
C SER A 89 -2.18 -8.49 5.00
N ARG A 90 -2.91 -8.92 6.02
CA ARG A 90 -3.26 -8.05 7.15
C ARG A 90 -3.10 -8.78 8.47
N GLU A 91 -2.82 -8.02 9.49
CA GLU A 91 -2.58 -8.52 10.83
C GLU A 91 -3.17 -7.54 11.84
N TRP A 92 -3.91 -8.07 12.82
CA TRP A 92 -4.36 -7.29 13.97
C TRP A 92 -3.24 -7.25 15.01
N LEU A 93 -2.87 -6.06 15.43
CA LEU A 93 -1.84 -5.87 16.45
C LEU A 93 -2.45 -5.69 17.85
#